data_72c0d4141a4d0a32bc888d5b21f4df6c
#
_entry.id   72c0d4141a4d0a32bc888d5b21f4df6c
#
_cell.length_a   1.000
_cell.length_b   1.000
_cell.length_c   1.000
_cell.angle_alpha   90.00
_cell.angle_beta   90.00
_cell.angle_gamma   90.00
#
_symmetry.space_group_name_H-M   'P 1'
#
loop_
_entity.id
_entity.type
_entity.pdbx_description
1 polymer ?
#
loop_
_entity_poly.entity_id
_entity_poly.type
_entity_poly.pdbx_seq_one_letter_code
_entity_poly.pdbx_strand_id
1 'polypeptide(L)'
;MRKAMLFLLTLLTLPAYAFELKPFTASYTADWKQMPISGNASRSLKTLGDGRWQLDFEASMLLASLNEVSTFKVENDTFLPQTYRFARQGLGKGKQIELDFDWSQKQVLGSDRGDALRQPLNRGQLDKSTYQLVLQHDVADGKKSMSYQIIEGEDVDTYDFRVLGEEKVRTQAGLINAIKVERVRDPGKSNRKTILWFAKDWDYLLVRLYQMETDGKEYQIMLKEGTIDGKTVTGEKS
;
A
#
# COMPACT_ATOMS: atom_id res chain seq x y z
N MET A 1 -25.71 -34.39 -51.91
CA MET A 1 -26.28 -33.54 -50.81
C MET A 1 -25.29 -33.53 -49.66
N ARG A 2 -24.44 -32.49 -49.57
CA ARG A 2 -23.44 -32.34 -48.48
C ARG A 2 -24.08 -31.54 -47.33
N LYS A 3 -24.26 -32.15 -46.16
CA LYS A 3 -24.74 -31.47 -44.94
C LYS A 3 -23.54 -30.73 -44.35
N ALA A 4 -23.57 -29.39 -44.40
CA ALA A 4 -22.64 -28.55 -43.64
C ALA A 4 -23.08 -28.54 -42.16
N MET A 5 -22.22 -29.05 -41.29
CA MET A 5 -22.42 -29.04 -39.82
C MET A 5 -21.78 -27.73 -39.30
N LEU A 6 -22.61 -26.77 -38.94
CA LEU A 6 -22.19 -25.51 -38.32
C LEU A 6 -21.82 -25.78 -36.85
N PHE A 7 -20.52 -25.69 -36.53
CA PHE A 7 -20.04 -25.73 -35.13
C PHE A 7 -20.21 -24.31 -34.55
N LEU A 8 -21.19 -24.18 -33.66
CA LEU A 8 -21.39 -22.96 -32.86
C LEU A 8 -20.38 -22.93 -31.73
N LEU A 9 -19.32 -22.12 -31.87
CA LEU A 9 -18.31 -21.90 -30.83
C LEU A 9 -18.87 -20.93 -29.82
N THR A 10 -19.42 -21.43 -28.70
CA THR A 10 -19.81 -20.59 -27.58
C THR A 10 -18.56 -20.11 -26.84
N LEU A 11 -18.20 -18.83 -27.03
CA LEU A 11 -17.21 -18.16 -26.18
C LEU A 11 -17.79 -18.05 -24.76
N LEU A 12 -17.31 -18.87 -23.86
CA LEU A 12 -17.49 -18.68 -22.41
C LEU A 12 -16.66 -17.44 -21.99
N THR A 13 -17.30 -16.29 -21.89
CA THR A 13 -16.72 -15.12 -21.23
C THR A 13 -16.73 -15.40 -19.72
N LEU A 14 -15.58 -15.75 -19.17
CA LEU A 14 -15.38 -15.76 -17.73
C LEU A 14 -15.54 -14.31 -17.22
N PRO A 15 -16.33 -14.06 -16.17
CA PRO A 15 -16.38 -12.75 -15.57
C PRO A 15 -14.99 -12.41 -15.06
N ALA A 16 -14.37 -11.36 -15.59
CA ALA A 16 -13.21 -10.76 -14.96
C ALA A 16 -13.71 -10.17 -13.63
N TYR A 17 -13.32 -10.77 -12.51
CA TYR A 17 -13.52 -10.16 -11.21
C TYR A 17 -12.61 -8.93 -11.17
N ALA A 18 -13.18 -7.75 -11.40
CA ALA A 18 -12.51 -6.51 -11.12
C ALA A 18 -12.26 -6.43 -9.60
N PHE A 19 -11.05 -6.09 -9.21
CA PHE A 19 -10.74 -5.84 -7.80
C PHE A 19 -11.56 -4.65 -7.32
N GLU A 20 -12.42 -4.86 -6.34
CA GLU A 20 -13.23 -3.82 -5.73
C GLU A 20 -12.59 -3.37 -4.43
N LEU A 21 -12.36 -2.06 -4.29
CA LEU A 21 -11.92 -1.49 -3.03
C LEU A 21 -12.99 -1.68 -1.96
N LYS A 22 -12.60 -2.28 -0.84
CA LYS A 22 -13.47 -2.46 0.33
C LYS A 22 -12.95 -1.68 1.52
N PRO A 23 -13.82 -1.06 2.32
CA PRO A 23 -13.43 -0.45 3.57
C PRO A 23 -12.78 -1.49 4.48
N PHE A 24 -11.70 -1.10 5.14
CA PHE A 24 -11.05 -1.96 6.12
C PHE A 24 -10.50 -1.16 7.30
N THR A 25 -10.31 -1.86 8.41
CA THR A 25 -9.49 -1.43 9.54
C THR A 25 -8.50 -2.53 9.90
N ALA A 26 -7.29 -2.16 10.27
CA ALA A 26 -6.28 -3.11 10.71
C ALA A 26 -5.41 -2.46 11.79
N SER A 27 -5.16 -3.20 12.88
CA SER A 27 -4.19 -2.83 13.90
C SER A 27 -2.99 -3.77 13.84
N TYR A 28 -1.82 -3.25 14.18
CA TYR A 28 -0.54 -3.95 14.09
C TYR A 28 0.26 -3.74 15.37
N THR A 29 1.09 -4.73 15.72
CA THR A 29 2.28 -4.46 16.53
C THR A 29 3.33 -3.81 15.65
N ALA A 30 4.09 -2.86 16.21
CA ALA A 30 5.22 -2.23 15.55
C ALA A 30 6.49 -2.51 16.38
N ASP A 31 7.49 -3.15 15.79
CA ASP A 31 8.70 -3.57 16.47
C ASP A 31 9.93 -2.92 15.85
N TRP A 32 10.85 -2.48 16.69
CA TRP A 32 12.22 -2.18 16.33
C TRP A 32 13.09 -3.37 16.78
N LYS A 33 13.57 -4.16 15.82
CA LYS A 33 14.17 -5.47 16.07
C LYS A 33 15.41 -5.45 16.97
N GLN A 34 16.21 -4.37 16.92
CA GLN A 34 17.42 -4.23 17.74
C GLN A 34 17.14 -3.72 19.16
N MET A 35 15.90 -3.36 19.47
CA MET A 35 15.51 -2.81 20.76
C MET A 35 14.30 -3.59 21.29
N PRO A 36 14.23 -3.89 22.59
CA PRO A 36 13.06 -4.52 23.19
C PRO A 36 11.92 -3.50 23.35
N ILE A 37 11.58 -2.82 22.24
CA ILE A 37 10.60 -1.75 22.20
C ILE A 37 9.57 -2.14 21.16
N SER A 38 8.32 -2.24 21.61
CA SER A 38 7.16 -2.42 20.73
C SER A 38 6.27 -1.19 20.80
N GLY A 39 5.66 -0.88 19.69
CA GLY A 39 4.65 0.14 19.52
C GLY A 39 3.39 -0.43 18.90
N ASN A 40 2.52 0.46 18.49
CA ASN A 40 1.30 0.12 17.79
C ASN A 40 1.27 0.86 16.45
N ALA A 41 0.61 0.23 15.48
CA ALA A 41 0.24 0.91 14.25
C ALA A 41 -1.21 0.56 13.91
N SER A 42 -1.86 1.46 13.17
CA SER A 42 -3.19 1.23 12.62
C SER A 42 -3.24 1.69 11.17
N ARG A 43 -4.08 1.03 10.39
CA ARG A 43 -4.35 1.40 9.00
C ARG A 43 -5.82 1.24 8.72
N SER A 44 -6.42 2.24 8.07
CA SER A 44 -7.83 2.16 7.70
C SER A 44 -8.08 2.75 6.33
N LEU A 45 -9.01 2.12 5.60
CA LEU A 45 -9.54 2.61 4.33
C LEU A 45 -11.04 2.84 4.49
N LYS A 46 -11.51 4.04 4.16
CA LYS A 46 -12.93 4.41 4.22
C LYS A 46 -13.36 5.17 2.98
N THR A 47 -14.62 4.99 2.58
CA THR A 47 -15.23 5.82 1.55
C THR A 47 -15.63 7.18 2.13
N LEU A 48 -15.45 8.23 1.34
CA LEU A 48 -15.91 9.60 1.64
C LEU A 48 -17.15 9.97 0.83
N GLY A 49 -17.69 9.03 0.03
CA GLY A 49 -18.74 9.30 -0.95
C GLY A 49 -18.18 9.88 -2.26
N ASP A 50 -19.04 9.91 -3.30
CA ASP A 50 -18.72 10.46 -4.64
C ASP A 50 -17.45 9.85 -5.28
N GLY A 51 -17.21 8.54 -5.07
CA GLY A 51 -16.04 7.82 -5.57
C GLY A 51 -14.72 8.20 -4.89
N ARG A 52 -14.77 8.97 -3.81
CA ARG A 52 -13.60 9.37 -3.03
C ARG A 52 -13.35 8.40 -1.88
N TRP A 53 -12.08 8.18 -1.61
CA TRP A 53 -11.58 7.31 -0.55
C TRP A 53 -10.54 8.02 0.31
N GLN A 54 -10.40 7.58 1.53
CA GLN A 54 -9.33 8.01 2.43
C GLN A 54 -8.62 6.79 3.01
N LEU A 55 -7.30 6.81 2.91
CA LEU A 55 -6.40 5.87 3.56
C LEU A 55 -5.67 6.60 4.68
N ASP A 56 -5.81 6.09 5.89
CA ASP A 56 -5.11 6.57 7.08
C ASP A 56 -4.08 5.52 7.52
N PHE A 57 -2.91 5.97 7.95
CA PHE A 57 -1.92 5.15 8.64
C PHE A 57 -1.34 5.93 9.83
N GLU A 58 -1.36 5.31 10.98
CA GLU A 58 -0.77 5.85 12.21
C GLU A 58 0.18 4.82 12.79
N ALA A 59 1.33 5.27 13.30
CA ALA A 59 2.24 4.43 14.06
C ALA A 59 2.81 5.21 15.23
N SER A 60 2.98 4.54 16.36
CA SER A 60 3.57 5.14 17.56
C SER A 60 4.48 4.13 18.27
N MET A 61 5.62 4.62 18.75
CA MET A 61 6.58 3.83 19.48
C MET A 61 7.33 4.76 20.47
N LEU A 62 7.18 4.54 21.77
CA LEU A 62 7.73 5.42 22.82
C LEU A 62 7.34 6.90 22.58
N LEU A 63 8.34 7.74 22.28
CA LEU A 63 8.19 9.19 22.05
C LEU A 63 8.15 9.55 20.56
N ALA A 64 8.08 8.56 19.67
CA ALA A 64 7.99 8.78 18.23
C ALA A 64 6.60 8.44 17.71
N SER A 65 6.09 9.27 16.83
CA SER A 65 4.82 9.05 16.13
C SER A 65 4.94 9.39 14.65
N LEU A 66 4.13 8.69 13.86
CA LEU A 66 3.96 8.90 12.44
C LEU A 66 2.46 8.89 12.13
N ASN A 67 2.02 9.90 11.40
CA ASN A 67 0.66 9.98 10.86
C ASN A 67 0.74 10.21 9.36
N GLU A 68 -0.06 9.49 8.60
CA GLU A 68 -0.10 9.57 7.15
C GLU A 68 -1.55 9.44 6.68
N VAL A 69 -2.03 10.43 5.94
CA VAL A 69 -3.39 10.48 5.41
C VAL A 69 -3.34 10.77 3.93
N SER A 70 -3.97 9.94 3.13
CA SER A 70 -4.15 10.16 1.70
C SER A 70 -5.62 10.13 1.33
N THR A 71 -6.10 11.12 0.57
CA THR A 71 -7.40 11.06 -0.09
C THR A 71 -7.20 10.89 -1.60
N PHE A 72 -8.02 10.07 -2.24
CA PHE A 72 -7.91 9.77 -3.66
C PHE A 72 -9.27 9.42 -4.26
N LYS A 73 -9.35 9.42 -5.58
CA LYS A 73 -10.46 8.85 -6.37
C LYS A 73 -9.99 7.63 -7.15
N VAL A 74 -10.93 6.77 -7.50
CA VAL A 74 -10.69 5.68 -8.47
C VAL A 74 -11.60 5.92 -9.66
N GLU A 75 -11.01 6.10 -10.84
CA GLU A 75 -11.72 6.32 -12.11
C GLU A 75 -11.15 5.37 -13.17
N ASN A 76 -11.99 4.48 -13.70
CA ASN A 76 -11.57 3.47 -14.70
C ASN A 76 -10.30 2.71 -14.26
N ASP A 77 -10.31 2.13 -13.08
CA ASP A 77 -9.21 1.40 -12.44
C ASP A 77 -7.92 2.22 -12.23
N THR A 78 -8.02 3.55 -12.38
CA THR A 78 -6.90 4.46 -12.12
C THR A 78 -7.08 5.16 -10.78
N PHE A 79 -6.10 5.03 -9.93
CA PHE A 79 -6.04 5.75 -8.65
C PHE A 79 -5.51 7.16 -8.90
N LEU A 80 -6.27 8.15 -8.46
CA LEU A 80 -5.98 9.58 -8.62
C LEU A 80 -5.85 10.23 -7.25
N PRO A 81 -4.64 10.35 -6.67
CA PRO A 81 -4.43 11.10 -5.43
C PRO A 81 -5.05 12.48 -5.50
N GLN A 82 -5.65 12.93 -4.39
CA GLN A 82 -6.22 14.28 -4.24
C GLN A 82 -5.42 15.07 -3.22
N THR A 83 -5.18 14.48 -2.06
CA THR A 83 -4.35 15.09 -1.01
C THR A 83 -3.46 14.03 -0.37
N TYR A 84 -2.27 14.43 0.06
CA TYR A 84 -1.39 13.62 0.88
C TYR A 84 -0.85 14.46 2.02
N ARG A 85 -0.94 13.96 3.24
CA ARG A 85 -0.46 14.59 4.46
C ARG A 85 0.38 13.58 5.24
N PHE A 86 1.58 13.96 5.59
CA PHE A 86 2.51 13.15 6.36
C PHE A 86 3.09 13.98 7.50
N ALA A 87 3.07 13.44 8.70
CA ALA A 87 3.72 14.02 9.86
C ALA A 87 4.47 12.95 10.64
N ARG A 88 5.74 13.20 10.94
CA ARG A 88 6.55 12.40 11.84
C ARG A 88 7.10 13.29 12.95
N GLN A 89 6.91 12.88 14.19
CA GLN A 89 7.35 13.58 15.40
C GLN A 89 8.17 12.63 16.28
N GLY A 90 8.89 13.21 17.25
CA GLY A 90 9.70 12.46 18.21
C GLY A 90 11.16 12.36 17.80
N LEU A 91 11.79 11.19 17.98
CA LEU A 91 13.23 10.97 17.83
C LEU A 91 13.83 11.63 16.57
N GLY A 92 14.58 12.72 16.78
CA GLY A 92 15.23 13.51 15.72
C GLY A 92 14.40 14.71 15.25
N LYS A 93 14.77 15.26 14.09
CA LYS A 93 14.01 16.35 13.47
C LYS A 93 12.67 15.80 12.96
N GLY A 94 11.58 16.47 13.29
CA GLY A 94 10.26 16.20 12.72
C GLY A 94 10.29 16.33 11.19
N LYS A 95 9.34 15.68 10.52
CA LYS A 95 9.12 15.86 9.09
C LYS A 95 7.62 16.01 8.85
N GLN A 96 7.26 17.01 8.04
CA GLN A 96 5.89 17.25 7.59
C GLN A 96 5.92 17.42 6.08
N ILE A 97 4.99 16.77 5.40
CA ILE A 97 4.76 16.91 3.96
C ILE A 97 3.28 17.10 3.74
N GLU A 98 2.93 18.09 2.94
CA GLU A 98 1.56 18.36 2.50
C GLU A 98 1.55 18.50 0.98
N LEU A 99 0.74 17.68 0.30
CA LEU A 99 0.60 17.70 -1.15
C LEU A 99 -0.88 17.77 -1.52
N ASP A 100 -1.21 18.65 -2.47
CA ASP A 100 -2.50 18.77 -3.12
C ASP A 100 -2.33 18.51 -4.63
N PHE A 101 -3.05 17.54 -5.16
CA PHE A 101 -2.93 17.07 -6.53
C PHE A 101 -4.00 17.71 -7.41
N ASP A 102 -3.64 18.73 -8.18
CA ASP A 102 -4.53 19.38 -9.12
C ASP A 102 -4.43 18.74 -10.51
N TRP A 103 -5.29 17.79 -10.78
CA TRP A 103 -5.35 17.08 -12.05
C TRP A 103 -5.80 17.98 -13.21
N SER A 104 -6.56 19.04 -12.93
CA SER A 104 -7.04 19.98 -13.94
C SER A 104 -5.91 20.88 -14.44
N GLN A 105 -5.06 21.34 -13.55
CA GLN A 105 -3.89 22.17 -13.86
C GLN A 105 -2.62 21.34 -14.09
N LYS A 106 -2.70 20.01 -13.90
CA LYS A 106 -1.57 19.05 -14.01
C LYS A 106 -0.38 19.48 -13.14
N GLN A 107 -0.65 19.79 -11.89
CA GLN A 107 0.37 20.23 -10.94
C GLN A 107 0.11 19.66 -9.55
N VAL A 108 1.18 19.49 -8.77
CA VAL A 108 1.14 19.24 -7.34
C VAL A 108 1.59 20.52 -6.65
N LEU A 109 0.81 20.97 -5.69
CA LEU A 109 1.11 22.10 -4.81
C LEU A 109 1.24 21.59 -3.38
N GLY A 110 2.04 22.27 -2.55
CA GLY A 110 2.13 21.88 -1.16
C GLY A 110 3.36 22.42 -0.45
N SER A 111 3.85 21.63 0.52
CA SER A 111 5.09 21.92 1.23
C SER A 111 5.82 20.66 1.66
N ASP A 112 7.16 20.71 1.71
CA ASP A 112 8.01 19.73 2.38
C ASP A 112 8.83 20.45 3.46
N ARG A 113 8.65 20.05 4.73
CA ARG A 113 9.31 20.66 5.90
C ARG A 113 9.12 22.15 6.06
N GLY A 114 8.01 22.68 5.55
CA GLY A 114 7.69 24.11 5.58
C GLY A 114 8.09 24.89 4.33
N ASP A 115 8.91 24.32 3.45
CA ASP A 115 9.27 24.92 2.19
C ASP A 115 8.17 24.69 1.15
N ALA A 116 7.73 25.76 0.47
CA ALA A 116 6.67 25.69 -0.54
C ALA A 116 7.14 24.88 -1.76
N LEU A 117 6.25 24.02 -2.24
CA LEU A 117 6.51 23.07 -3.32
C LEU A 117 5.49 23.27 -4.45
N ARG A 118 5.98 23.24 -5.68
CA ARG A 118 5.18 23.17 -6.88
C ARG A 118 5.91 22.35 -7.94
N GLN A 119 5.25 21.31 -8.47
CA GLN A 119 5.84 20.48 -9.51
C GLN A 119 4.78 19.99 -10.51
N PRO A 120 5.18 19.54 -11.72
CA PRO A 120 4.27 18.94 -12.68
C PRO A 120 3.64 17.65 -12.14
N LEU A 121 2.36 17.42 -12.48
CA LEU A 121 1.64 16.19 -12.20
C LEU A 121 1.39 15.44 -13.50
N ASN A 122 1.87 14.21 -13.58
CA ASN A 122 1.67 13.32 -14.70
C ASN A 122 0.73 12.17 -14.35
N ARG A 123 -0.01 11.67 -15.34
CA ARG A 123 -0.90 10.52 -15.14
C ARG A 123 -0.10 9.30 -14.68
N GLY A 124 -0.63 8.60 -13.67
CA GLY A 124 0.01 7.42 -13.08
C GLY A 124 0.96 7.73 -11.92
N GLN A 125 1.22 9.01 -11.62
CA GLN A 125 1.94 9.38 -10.40
C GLN A 125 1.05 9.22 -9.17
N LEU A 126 1.65 8.72 -8.10
CA LEU A 126 0.98 8.36 -6.84
C LEU A 126 1.68 9.04 -5.66
N ASP A 127 0.99 9.15 -4.52
CA ASP A 127 1.62 9.48 -3.25
C ASP A 127 2.13 8.23 -2.53
N LYS A 128 2.82 8.42 -1.40
CA LYS A 128 3.46 7.36 -0.60
C LYS A 128 2.49 6.41 0.10
N SER A 129 1.22 6.74 0.21
CA SER A 129 0.19 5.88 0.77
C SER A 129 -0.61 5.18 -0.32
N THR A 130 -1.08 5.93 -1.33
CA THR A 130 -1.94 5.41 -2.39
C THR A 130 -1.25 4.30 -3.19
N TYR A 131 0.08 4.40 -3.45
CA TYR A 131 0.78 3.33 -4.18
C TYR A 131 0.67 1.96 -3.51
N GLN A 132 0.52 1.90 -2.18
CA GLN A 132 0.39 0.62 -1.48
C GLN A 132 -0.94 -0.07 -1.77
N LEU A 133 -2.00 0.70 -2.03
CA LEU A 133 -3.29 0.16 -2.48
C LEU A 133 -3.21 -0.29 -3.94
N VAL A 134 -2.53 0.48 -4.79
CA VAL A 134 -2.30 0.07 -6.20
C VAL A 134 -1.46 -1.21 -6.24
N LEU A 135 -0.41 -1.32 -5.41
CA LEU A 135 0.39 -2.54 -5.27
C LEU A 135 -0.46 -3.73 -4.79
N GLN A 136 -1.33 -3.53 -3.79
CA GLN A 136 -2.28 -4.53 -3.30
C GLN A 136 -3.20 -5.02 -4.43
N HIS A 137 -3.76 -4.10 -5.21
CA HIS A 137 -4.59 -4.37 -6.38
C HIS A 137 -3.81 -5.18 -7.44
N ASP A 138 -2.62 -4.71 -7.83
CA ASP A 138 -1.81 -5.36 -8.86
C ASP A 138 -1.35 -6.77 -8.45
N VAL A 139 -1.10 -7.00 -7.15
CA VAL A 139 -0.81 -8.33 -6.61
C VAL A 139 -2.06 -9.22 -6.66
N ALA A 140 -3.24 -8.68 -6.38
CA ALA A 140 -4.51 -9.39 -6.51
C ALA A 140 -4.80 -9.79 -7.96
N ASP A 141 -4.47 -8.95 -8.93
CA ASP A 141 -4.54 -9.23 -10.36
C ASP A 141 -3.48 -10.24 -10.85
N GLY A 142 -2.61 -10.70 -9.95
CA GLY A 142 -1.59 -11.71 -10.26
C GLY A 142 -0.34 -11.17 -10.96
N LYS A 143 -0.13 -9.85 -11.03
CA LYS A 143 1.10 -9.25 -11.55
C LYS A 143 2.31 -9.70 -10.77
N LYS A 144 3.41 -9.98 -11.45
CA LYS A 144 4.65 -10.49 -10.83
C LYS A 144 5.72 -9.42 -10.65
N SER A 145 5.66 -8.34 -11.44
CA SER A 145 6.56 -7.18 -11.37
C SER A 145 5.75 -5.92 -11.60
N MET A 146 5.99 -4.90 -10.78
CA MET A 146 5.27 -3.63 -10.80
C MET A 146 6.25 -2.48 -10.66
N SER A 147 5.94 -1.33 -11.27
CA SER A 147 6.74 -0.11 -11.21
C SER A 147 5.82 1.10 -11.08
N TYR A 148 6.10 1.97 -10.13
CA TYR A 148 5.28 3.15 -9.85
C TYR A 148 6.14 4.40 -9.75
N GLN A 149 5.59 5.54 -10.20
CA GLN A 149 6.17 6.86 -10.00
C GLN A 149 5.56 7.49 -8.74
N ILE A 150 6.37 7.71 -7.72
CA ILE A 150 5.92 8.17 -6.40
C ILE A 150 6.43 9.58 -6.15
N ILE A 151 5.49 10.49 -5.82
CA ILE A 151 5.83 11.85 -5.40
C ILE A 151 6.16 11.83 -3.90
N GLU A 152 7.42 12.16 -3.57
CA GLU A 152 7.96 12.21 -2.20
C GLU A 152 8.43 13.64 -1.84
N GLY A 153 7.47 14.57 -1.65
CA GLY A 153 7.82 15.98 -1.49
C GLY A 153 8.26 16.57 -2.83
N GLU A 154 9.47 17.11 -2.94
CA GLU A 154 10.01 17.68 -4.18
C GLU A 154 10.45 16.64 -5.21
N ASP A 155 10.72 15.40 -4.76
CA ASP A 155 11.25 14.33 -5.60
C ASP A 155 10.14 13.45 -6.19
N VAL A 156 10.40 12.89 -7.37
CA VAL A 156 9.61 11.83 -7.98
C VAL A 156 10.49 10.60 -8.12
N ASP A 157 10.23 9.60 -7.29
CA ASP A 157 11.00 8.36 -7.26
C ASP A 157 10.29 7.23 -7.98
N THR A 158 11.06 6.32 -8.60
CA THR A 158 10.54 5.06 -9.12
C THR A 158 10.61 3.97 -8.06
N TYR A 159 9.46 3.34 -7.80
CA TYR A 159 9.35 2.21 -6.89
C TYR A 159 9.05 0.94 -7.67
N ASP A 160 10.06 0.06 -7.75
CA ASP A 160 9.95 -1.23 -8.41
C ASP A 160 9.68 -2.33 -7.39
N PHE A 161 8.76 -3.25 -7.72
CA PHE A 161 8.38 -4.37 -6.88
C PHE A 161 8.38 -5.67 -7.66
N ARG A 162 8.68 -6.78 -6.96
CA ARG A 162 8.50 -8.13 -7.49
C ARG A 162 7.87 -9.06 -6.46
N VAL A 163 7.03 -9.97 -6.94
CA VAL A 163 6.47 -11.05 -6.12
C VAL A 163 7.55 -12.11 -5.92
N LEU A 164 7.80 -12.49 -4.67
CA LEU A 164 8.75 -13.54 -4.32
C LEU A 164 8.10 -14.93 -4.21
N GLY A 165 6.77 -14.98 -3.95
CA GLY A 165 6.03 -16.22 -3.79
C GLY A 165 4.97 -16.12 -2.71
N GLU A 166 4.44 -17.27 -2.31
CA GLU A 166 3.46 -17.42 -1.23
C GLU A 166 4.13 -18.01 0.00
N GLU A 167 3.76 -17.53 1.18
CA GLU A 167 4.17 -18.16 2.46
C GLU A 167 3.09 -17.93 3.54
N LYS A 168 3.08 -18.79 4.55
CA LYS A 168 2.22 -18.60 5.73
C LYS A 168 2.87 -17.66 6.72
N VAL A 169 2.15 -16.61 7.10
CA VAL A 169 2.59 -15.61 8.09
C VAL A 169 1.85 -15.84 9.40
N ARG A 170 2.61 -16.06 10.49
CA ARG A 170 2.03 -16.14 11.84
C ARG A 170 1.77 -14.74 12.35
N THR A 171 0.51 -14.44 12.62
CA THR A 171 0.01 -13.16 13.18
C THR A 171 -0.77 -13.42 14.45
N GLN A 172 -1.22 -12.36 15.15
CA GLN A 172 -2.14 -12.53 16.28
C GLN A 172 -3.56 -12.91 15.81
N ALA A 173 -3.91 -12.61 14.56
CA ALA A 173 -5.17 -13.05 13.95
C ALA A 173 -5.14 -14.53 13.50
N GLY A 174 -4.01 -15.23 13.65
CA GLY A 174 -3.79 -16.62 13.24
C GLY A 174 -2.70 -16.77 12.17
N LEU A 175 -2.62 -17.96 11.60
CA LEU A 175 -1.69 -18.29 10.51
C LEU A 175 -2.37 -17.95 9.17
N ILE A 176 -1.84 -16.96 8.43
CA ILE A 176 -2.47 -16.38 7.24
C ILE A 176 -1.62 -16.69 6.00
N ASN A 177 -2.27 -17.17 4.93
CA ASN A 177 -1.63 -17.32 3.61
C ASN A 177 -1.38 -15.95 3.00
N ALA A 178 -0.15 -15.63 2.66
CA ALA A 178 0.20 -14.32 2.15
C ALA A 178 1.13 -14.38 0.92
N ILE A 179 0.92 -13.44 0.02
CA ILE A 179 1.83 -13.15 -1.09
C ILE A 179 2.94 -12.24 -0.58
N LYS A 180 4.17 -12.69 -0.73
CA LYS A 180 5.38 -11.96 -0.37
C LYS A 180 5.88 -11.15 -1.54
N VAL A 181 6.06 -9.85 -1.32
CA VAL A 181 6.51 -8.87 -2.32
C VAL A 181 7.70 -8.11 -1.78
N GLU A 182 8.73 -7.91 -2.58
CA GLU A 182 9.84 -7.04 -2.20
C GLU A 182 9.92 -5.79 -3.08
N ARG A 183 10.35 -4.69 -2.50
CA ARG A 183 10.79 -3.52 -3.26
C ARG A 183 12.18 -3.78 -3.82
N VAL A 184 12.30 -3.76 -5.15
CA VAL A 184 13.56 -3.93 -5.86
C VAL A 184 14.35 -2.62 -5.79
N ARG A 185 15.63 -2.70 -5.45
CA ARG A 185 16.56 -1.57 -5.46
C ARG A 185 17.87 -1.99 -6.09
N ASP A 186 18.58 -1.04 -6.67
CA ASP A 186 19.94 -1.25 -7.14
C ASP A 186 20.87 -1.48 -5.94
N PRO A 187 21.49 -2.68 -5.81
CA PRO A 187 22.38 -2.98 -4.69
C PRO A 187 23.61 -2.08 -4.63
N GLY A 188 24.01 -1.50 -5.77
CA GLY A 188 25.11 -0.54 -5.82
C GLY A 188 24.78 0.83 -5.24
N LYS A 189 23.47 1.14 -5.10
CA LYS A 189 22.98 2.42 -4.59
C LYS A 189 22.41 2.34 -3.19
N SER A 190 21.84 1.21 -2.80
CA SER A 190 21.19 1.06 -1.50
C SER A 190 21.08 -0.41 -1.07
N ASN A 191 21.48 -0.69 0.18
CA ASN A 191 21.27 -1.97 0.84
C ASN A 191 19.94 -2.04 1.63
N ARG A 192 19.11 -1.00 1.55
CA ARG A 192 17.79 -0.94 2.20
C ARG A 192 16.88 -2.04 1.66
N LYS A 193 16.18 -2.75 2.54
CA LYS A 193 15.19 -3.77 2.17
C LYS A 193 13.80 -3.33 2.61
N THR A 194 12.80 -3.63 1.78
CA THR A 194 11.39 -3.48 2.13
C THR A 194 10.65 -4.68 1.59
N ILE A 195 9.97 -5.41 2.47
CA ILE A 195 9.21 -6.61 2.11
C ILE A 195 7.80 -6.45 2.70
N LEU A 196 6.81 -6.76 1.88
CA LEU A 196 5.39 -6.68 2.23
C LEU A 196 4.76 -8.06 2.07
N TRP A 197 3.77 -8.37 2.92
CA TRP A 197 2.98 -9.59 2.83
C TRP A 197 1.50 -9.24 2.78
N PHE A 198 0.84 -9.69 1.73
CA PHE A 198 -0.57 -9.42 1.45
C PHE A 198 -1.39 -10.70 1.62
N ALA A 199 -2.41 -10.67 2.50
CA ALA A 199 -3.26 -11.81 2.82
C ALA A 199 -4.14 -12.22 1.65
N LYS A 200 -3.84 -13.33 0.98
CA LYS A 200 -4.51 -13.82 -0.23
C LYS A 200 -6.02 -14.02 -0.03
N ASP A 201 -6.42 -14.55 1.12
CA ASP A 201 -7.81 -14.89 1.43
C ASP A 201 -8.60 -13.71 2.04
N TRP A 202 -7.95 -12.54 2.19
CA TRP A 202 -8.49 -11.34 2.83
C TRP A 202 -8.26 -10.09 1.97
N ASP A 203 -8.78 -10.11 0.74
CA ASP A 203 -8.66 -9.01 -0.23
C ASP A 203 -7.25 -8.39 -0.29
N TYR A 204 -6.24 -9.24 -0.12
CA TYR A 204 -4.82 -8.86 -0.11
C TYR A 204 -4.47 -7.78 0.94
N LEU A 205 -5.16 -7.77 2.09
CA LEU A 205 -4.82 -6.88 3.21
C LEU A 205 -3.34 -7.05 3.59
N LEU A 206 -2.65 -5.94 3.84
CA LEU A 206 -1.27 -5.97 4.35
C LEU A 206 -1.26 -6.60 5.76
N VAL A 207 -0.59 -7.73 5.93
CA VAL A 207 -0.49 -8.43 7.23
C VAL A 207 0.89 -8.33 7.87
N ARG A 208 1.92 -8.01 7.07
CA ARG A 208 3.26 -7.76 7.57
C ARG A 208 3.99 -6.80 6.63
N LEU A 209 4.76 -5.88 7.20
CA LEU A 209 5.77 -5.12 6.51
C LEU A 209 7.07 -5.24 7.30
N TYR A 210 8.15 -5.53 6.61
CA TYR A 210 9.52 -5.54 7.14
C TYR A 210 10.36 -4.54 6.39
N GLN A 211 11.12 -3.74 7.11
CA GLN A 211 12.02 -2.75 6.56
C GLN A 211 13.37 -2.80 7.27
N MET A 212 14.44 -2.89 6.50
CA MET A 212 15.81 -2.70 6.96
C MET A 212 16.34 -1.42 6.34
N GLU A 213 16.80 -0.49 7.17
CA GLU A 213 17.41 0.76 6.74
C GLU A 213 18.88 0.57 6.32
N THR A 214 19.46 1.59 5.69
CA THR A 214 20.85 1.55 5.24
C THR A 214 21.86 1.43 6.39
N ASP A 215 21.49 1.89 7.59
CA ASP A 215 22.30 1.77 8.82
C ASP A 215 22.07 0.43 9.57
N GLY A 216 21.32 -0.50 8.95
CA GLY A 216 21.03 -1.83 9.49
C GLY A 216 19.91 -1.89 10.50
N LYS A 217 19.24 -0.77 10.82
CA LYS A 217 18.07 -0.78 11.69
C LYS A 217 16.90 -1.48 11.02
N GLU A 218 16.26 -2.37 11.76
CA GLU A 218 15.15 -3.18 11.28
C GLU A 218 13.85 -2.82 11.98
N TYR A 219 12.82 -2.57 11.19
CA TYR A 219 11.48 -2.28 11.64
C TYR A 219 10.50 -3.29 11.05
N GLN A 220 9.47 -3.61 11.81
CA GLN A 220 8.42 -4.50 11.37
C GLN A 220 7.09 -4.04 11.91
N ILE A 221 6.04 -4.13 11.07
CA ILE A 221 4.66 -4.20 11.57
C ILE A 221 4.09 -5.59 11.29
N MET A 222 3.26 -6.09 12.20
CA MET A 222 2.63 -7.41 12.12
C MET A 222 1.17 -7.29 12.51
N LEU A 223 0.27 -7.82 11.69
CA LEU A 223 -1.17 -7.78 11.94
C LEU A 223 -1.51 -8.34 13.33
N LYS A 224 -2.29 -7.58 14.05
CA LYS A 224 -2.87 -7.93 15.35
C LYS A 224 -4.32 -8.38 15.17
N GLU A 225 -5.10 -7.51 14.58
CA GLU A 225 -6.50 -7.72 14.24
C GLU A 225 -6.89 -6.85 13.04
N GLY A 226 -7.96 -7.21 12.36
CA GLY A 226 -8.47 -6.41 11.26
C GLY A 226 -9.90 -6.78 10.88
N THR A 227 -10.53 -5.87 10.13
CA THR A 227 -11.84 -6.11 9.50
C THR A 227 -11.80 -5.63 8.06
N ILE A 228 -12.48 -6.33 7.19
CA ILE A 228 -12.71 -5.94 5.79
C ILE A 228 -14.19 -6.05 5.52
N ASP A 229 -14.80 -4.96 5.10
CA ASP A 229 -16.27 -4.89 4.86
C ASP A 229 -17.09 -5.49 6.02
N GLY A 230 -16.68 -5.12 7.25
CA GLY A 230 -17.31 -5.60 8.50
C GLY A 230 -16.99 -7.04 8.90
N LYS A 231 -16.23 -7.81 8.10
CA LYS A 231 -15.83 -9.19 8.44
C LYS A 231 -14.48 -9.21 9.13
N THR A 232 -14.40 -9.90 10.27
CA THR A 232 -13.15 -10.03 11.03
C THR A 232 -12.15 -10.91 10.29
N VAL A 233 -10.92 -10.43 10.14
CA VAL A 233 -9.80 -11.17 9.56
C VAL A 233 -9.37 -12.27 10.53
N THR A 234 -9.35 -13.51 10.07
CA THR A 234 -8.93 -14.68 10.86
C THR A 234 -8.01 -15.57 10.04
N GLY A 235 -6.98 -16.11 10.67
CA GLY A 235 -6.12 -17.15 10.09
C GLY A 235 -6.46 -18.54 10.63
N GLU A 236 -5.74 -19.55 10.13
CA GLU A 236 -5.81 -20.89 10.69
C GLU A 236 -5.37 -20.86 12.16
N LYS A 237 -6.06 -21.65 13.02
CA LYS A 237 -5.62 -21.84 14.41
C LYS A 237 -4.30 -22.61 14.39
N SER A 238 -3.31 -22.12 15.10
CA SER A 238 -1.99 -22.76 15.28
C SER A 238 -2.03 -23.78 16.39
#